data_94bd8be061d6016727f3d08ba7bf0f23
#
_entry.id   94bd8be061d6016727f3d08ba7bf0f23
#
_cell.length_a   1.000
_cell.length_b   1.000
_cell.length_c   1.000
_cell.angle_alpha   90.00
_cell.angle_beta   90.00
_cell.angle_gamma   90.00
#
_symmetry.space_group_name_H-M   'P 1'
#
loop_
_entity.id
_entity.type
_entity.pdbx_description
1 polymer ?
#
loop_
_entity_poly.entity_id
_entity_poly.type
_entity_poly.pdbx_seq_one_letter_code
_entity_poly.pdbx_strand_id
1 'polypeptide(L)'
;MKSRSALVLDELRSKLRPASVAQVGGFRPPADPLTSWFLNGVALPGEGLPLWKGQPMFPLLQIRIDELPVIPEQLKDVALLVLFHNIESHPFDKPHGEGWLIREYATLEGLELLPATDTPYRAFQVRWLGVNDDAPGWEDAWDIIDLSDVNDDQEASDRFHDDFKRYRGTKVGGYPMEIQHGAGIEDFVFQVGSEEKVNWMWADNGIGYFHKSPEGLWTFSCQFY
;
A
#
# COMPACT_ATOMS: atom_id res chain seq x y z
N MET A 1 24.11 -17.15 28.15
CA MET A 1 23.24 -17.89 27.21
C MET A 1 22.04 -17.01 26.97
N LYS A 2 21.64 -16.80 25.72
CA LYS A 2 20.41 -15.99 25.44
C LYS A 2 19.17 -16.73 25.99
N SER A 3 18.15 -15.98 26.44
CA SER A 3 16.84 -16.56 26.76
C SER A 3 16.16 -17.13 25.50
N ARG A 4 15.14 -17.98 25.65
CA ARG A 4 14.38 -18.50 24.51
C ARG A 4 13.66 -17.39 23.77
N SER A 5 13.02 -16.47 24.49
CA SER A 5 12.39 -15.28 23.95
C SER A 5 13.34 -14.41 23.10
N ALA A 6 14.58 -14.23 23.55
CA ALA A 6 15.60 -13.50 22.79
C ALA A 6 16.00 -14.23 21.49
N LEU A 7 16.00 -15.58 21.48
CA LEU A 7 16.26 -16.34 20.24
C LEU A 7 15.11 -16.21 19.25
N VAL A 8 13.86 -16.22 19.72
CA VAL A 8 12.67 -15.99 18.89
C VAL A 8 12.70 -14.59 18.26
N LEU A 9 13.04 -13.54 19.02
CA LEU A 9 13.20 -12.19 18.48
C LEU A 9 14.35 -12.10 17.45
N ASP A 10 15.45 -12.84 17.65
CA ASP A 10 16.53 -12.92 16.64
C ASP A 10 16.07 -13.65 15.37
N GLU A 11 15.25 -14.69 15.50
CA GLU A 11 14.63 -15.36 14.34
C GLU A 11 13.69 -14.41 13.59
N LEU A 12 12.85 -13.66 14.30
CA LEU A 12 11.96 -12.66 13.71
C LEU A 12 12.72 -11.61 12.90
N ARG A 13 13.91 -11.18 13.35
CA ARG A 13 14.78 -10.27 12.59
C ARG A 13 15.17 -10.83 11.21
N SER A 14 15.26 -12.15 11.07
CA SER A 14 15.51 -12.79 9.76
C SER A 14 14.31 -12.81 8.85
N LYS A 15 13.12 -12.49 9.34
CA LYS A 15 11.86 -12.43 8.60
C LYS A 15 11.47 -11.02 8.16
N LEU A 16 12.25 -9.99 8.55
CA LEU A 16 12.00 -8.62 8.08
C LEU A 16 12.00 -8.56 6.56
N ARG A 17 11.10 -7.77 6.00
CA ARG A 17 10.94 -7.64 4.55
C ARG A 17 11.35 -6.25 4.08
N PRO A 18 11.96 -6.15 2.90
CA PRO A 18 12.17 -4.86 2.28
C PRO A 18 10.83 -4.29 1.75
N ALA A 19 10.71 -2.96 1.78
CA ALA A 19 9.55 -2.25 1.27
C ALA A 19 9.94 -0.90 0.65
N SER A 20 9.09 -0.39 -0.23
CA SER A 20 9.14 0.97 -0.77
C SER A 20 8.11 1.82 -0.03
N VAL A 21 8.56 2.77 0.77
CA VAL A 21 7.70 3.64 1.61
C VAL A 21 7.52 4.99 0.93
N ALA A 22 6.28 5.48 0.85
CA ALA A 22 5.95 6.73 0.20
C ALA A 22 6.35 7.95 1.05
N GLN A 23 7.06 8.88 0.42
CA GLN A 23 7.20 10.26 0.87
C GLN A 23 6.28 11.14 0.02
N VAL A 24 5.23 11.69 0.61
CA VAL A 24 4.25 12.51 -0.09
C VAL A 24 4.66 13.98 -0.05
N GLY A 25 4.93 14.56 -1.22
CA GLY A 25 5.32 15.97 -1.35
C GLY A 25 6.59 16.35 -0.59
N GLY A 26 6.78 17.65 -0.35
CA GLY A 26 7.96 18.18 0.34
C GLY A 26 9.21 18.32 -0.57
N PHE A 27 9.06 18.15 -1.87
CA PHE A 27 10.10 18.34 -2.89
C PHE A 27 9.48 18.97 -4.15
N ARG A 28 10.32 19.49 -5.04
CA ARG A 28 9.84 20.04 -6.33
C ARG A 28 9.50 18.87 -7.25
N PRO A 29 8.24 18.75 -7.73
CA PRO A 29 7.85 17.70 -8.64
C PRO A 29 8.57 17.85 -9.99
N PRO A 30 8.94 16.75 -10.67
CA PRO A 30 9.34 16.78 -12.07
C PRO A 30 8.15 17.21 -12.95
N ALA A 31 8.44 17.61 -14.17
CA ALA A 31 7.41 17.95 -15.16
C ALA A 31 6.76 16.70 -15.79
N ASP A 32 7.25 15.50 -15.48
CA ASP A 32 6.77 14.23 -16.06
C ASP A 32 5.49 13.75 -15.34
N PRO A 33 4.33 13.70 -16.01
CA PRO A 33 3.09 13.20 -15.43
C PRO A 33 3.08 11.68 -15.21
N LEU A 34 4.03 10.94 -15.80
CA LEU A 34 4.14 9.48 -15.68
C LEU A 34 4.86 9.03 -14.41
N THR A 35 5.25 9.94 -13.50
CA THR A 35 5.81 9.61 -12.19
C THR A 35 4.73 9.18 -11.20
N SER A 36 5.11 8.79 -9.98
CA SER A 36 4.15 8.39 -8.94
C SER A 36 3.46 9.61 -8.30
N TRP A 37 2.13 9.57 -8.21
CA TRP A 37 1.28 10.66 -7.71
C TRP A 37 0.09 10.18 -6.90
N PHE A 38 -0.30 10.95 -5.90
CA PHE A 38 -1.67 11.00 -5.41
C PHE A 38 -2.50 11.98 -6.25
N LEU A 39 -3.75 11.61 -6.54
CA LEU A 39 -4.76 12.44 -7.24
C LEU A 39 -4.32 12.92 -8.63
N ASN A 40 -3.47 12.15 -9.28
CA ASN A 40 -3.14 12.31 -10.68
C ASN A 40 -3.10 10.92 -11.32
N GLY A 41 -3.49 10.79 -12.57
CA GLY A 41 -3.54 9.50 -13.24
C GLY A 41 -3.45 9.65 -14.74
N VAL A 42 -3.03 8.56 -15.36
CA VAL A 42 -2.90 8.44 -16.81
C VAL A 42 -3.71 7.25 -17.31
N ALA A 43 -3.98 7.24 -18.61
CA ALA A 43 -4.65 6.14 -19.30
C ALA A 43 -4.23 6.10 -20.76
N LEU A 44 -4.55 5.00 -21.45
CA LEU A 44 -4.45 4.95 -22.91
C LEU A 44 -5.53 5.84 -23.56
N PRO A 45 -5.28 6.39 -24.75
CA PRO A 45 -6.25 7.18 -25.49
C PRO A 45 -7.58 6.43 -25.64
N GLY A 46 -8.68 7.07 -25.25
CA GLY A 46 -10.02 6.49 -25.34
C GLY A 46 -10.50 5.70 -24.13
N GLU A 47 -9.62 5.32 -23.18
CA GLU A 47 -10.06 4.64 -21.96
C GLU A 47 -10.86 5.56 -21.03
N GLY A 48 -10.43 6.81 -20.88
CA GLY A 48 -11.07 7.78 -19.99
C GLY A 48 -11.07 7.37 -18.51
N LEU A 49 -11.80 8.13 -17.69
CA LEU A 49 -12.04 7.79 -16.29
C LEU A 49 -13.01 6.61 -16.17
N PRO A 50 -12.72 5.60 -15.32
CA PRO A 50 -13.69 4.54 -15.08
C PRO A 50 -14.95 5.12 -14.42
N LEU A 51 -16.10 4.49 -14.69
CA LEU A 51 -17.37 4.91 -14.14
C LEU A 51 -17.88 3.90 -13.12
N TRP A 52 -18.42 4.38 -12.01
CA TRP A 52 -19.18 3.60 -11.06
C TRP A 52 -20.52 4.27 -10.77
N LYS A 53 -21.63 3.53 -10.97
CA LYS A 53 -23.01 4.07 -10.88
C LYS A 53 -23.23 5.34 -11.73
N GLY A 54 -22.55 5.41 -12.89
CA GLY A 54 -22.65 6.55 -13.80
C GLY A 54 -21.83 7.77 -13.41
N GLN A 55 -21.08 7.73 -12.29
CA GLN A 55 -20.19 8.80 -11.86
C GLN A 55 -18.73 8.44 -12.14
N PRO A 56 -17.89 9.39 -12.58
CA PRO A 56 -16.48 9.14 -12.80
C PRO A 56 -15.76 8.84 -11.46
N MET A 57 -14.93 7.79 -11.46
CA MET A 57 -13.99 7.55 -10.39
C MET A 57 -12.75 8.42 -10.58
N PHE A 58 -12.14 8.86 -9.48
CA PHE A 58 -10.90 9.63 -9.53
C PHE A 58 -9.67 8.74 -9.33
N PRO A 59 -8.51 9.09 -9.94
CA PRO A 59 -7.25 8.38 -9.71
C PRO A 59 -6.71 8.74 -8.32
N LEU A 60 -6.88 7.83 -7.36
CA LEU A 60 -6.41 8.05 -6.00
C LEU A 60 -4.89 7.99 -5.91
N LEU A 61 -4.28 6.96 -6.52
CA LEU A 61 -2.84 6.74 -6.48
C LEU A 61 -2.34 6.19 -7.82
N GLN A 62 -1.33 6.82 -8.37
CA GLN A 62 -0.53 6.32 -9.48
C GLN A 62 0.82 5.88 -8.97
N ILE A 63 1.26 4.68 -9.35
CA ILE A 63 2.58 4.13 -9.00
C ILE A 63 3.34 3.82 -10.28
N ARG A 64 4.45 4.51 -10.50
CA ARG A 64 5.42 4.14 -11.52
C ARG A 64 6.39 3.11 -10.95
N ILE A 65 6.43 1.92 -11.54
CA ILE A 65 7.06 0.76 -10.92
C ILE A 65 8.59 0.86 -10.90
N ASP A 66 9.21 1.45 -11.92
CA ASP A 66 10.67 1.65 -11.95
C ASP A 66 11.19 2.72 -10.95
N GLU A 67 10.29 3.48 -10.30
CA GLU A 67 10.63 4.38 -9.19
C GLU A 67 10.71 3.66 -7.84
N LEU A 68 10.22 2.41 -7.74
CA LEU A 68 10.21 1.63 -6.49
C LEU A 68 11.58 1.05 -6.19
N PRO A 69 12.23 1.37 -5.04
CA PRO A 69 13.43 0.69 -4.58
C PRO A 69 13.27 -0.83 -4.39
N VAL A 70 12.04 -1.26 -4.08
CA VAL A 70 11.66 -2.66 -3.90
C VAL A 70 10.40 -2.93 -4.72
N ILE A 71 10.48 -3.86 -5.66
CA ILE A 71 9.39 -4.24 -6.56
C ILE A 71 8.88 -5.63 -6.15
N PRO A 72 7.62 -5.77 -5.70
CA PRO A 72 7.00 -7.07 -5.47
C PRO A 72 6.92 -7.90 -6.76
N GLU A 73 6.96 -9.23 -6.61
CA GLU A 73 6.88 -10.17 -7.74
C GLU A 73 5.66 -9.91 -8.63
N GLN A 74 4.51 -9.61 -8.00
CA GLN A 74 3.23 -9.36 -8.66
C GLN A 74 3.23 -8.13 -9.58
N LEU A 75 4.23 -7.24 -9.47
CA LEU A 75 4.35 -6.01 -10.26
C LEU A 75 5.52 -6.02 -11.26
N LYS A 76 6.26 -7.11 -11.42
CA LYS A 76 7.45 -7.15 -12.27
C LYS A 76 7.19 -6.86 -13.75
N ASP A 77 6.00 -7.24 -14.25
CA ASP A 77 5.60 -7.02 -15.64
C ASP A 77 4.74 -5.75 -15.83
N VAL A 78 4.64 -4.91 -14.80
CA VAL A 78 3.89 -3.65 -14.80
C VAL A 78 4.87 -2.49 -14.86
N ALA A 79 4.66 -1.55 -15.78
CA ALA A 79 5.42 -0.31 -15.83
C ALA A 79 4.76 0.80 -14.99
N LEU A 80 3.43 0.82 -14.97
CA LEU A 80 2.66 1.81 -14.24
C LEU A 80 1.30 1.22 -13.80
N LEU A 81 0.91 1.55 -12.58
CA LEU A 81 -0.37 1.17 -11.98
C LEU A 81 -1.14 2.42 -11.59
N VAL A 82 -2.46 2.43 -11.85
CA VAL A 82 -3.37 3.49 -11.37
C VAL A 82 -4.50 2.87 -10.58
N LEU A 83 -4.60 3.24 -9.31
CA LEU A 83 -5.73 2.93 -8.43
C LEU A 83 -6.77 4.04 -8.55
N PHE A 84 -7.97 3.67 -8.98
CA PHE A 84 -9.14 4.54 -9.03
C PHE A 84 -10.08 4.26 -7.85
N HIS A 85 -10.72 5.32 -7.36
CA HIS A 85 -11.70 5.24 -6.27
C HIS A 85 -12.92 6.10 -6.58
N ASN A 86 -14.10 5.68 -6.12
CA ASN A 86 -15.30 6.50 -6.23
C ASN A 86 -15.30 7.62 -5.18
N ILE A 87 -16.07 8.69 -5.42
CA ILE A 87 -16.11 9.86 -4.54
C ILE A 87 -17.18 9.76 -3.43
N GLU A 88 -18.18 8.89 -3.59
CA GLU A 88 -19.37 8.90 -2.74
C GLU A 88 -19.14 8.18 -1.41
N SER A 89 -18.38 7.07 -1.42
CA SER A 89 -18.20 6.22 -0.23
C SER A 89 -16.99 5.31 -0.38
N HIS A 90 -16.46 4.83 0.75
CA HIS A 90 -15.45 3.78 0.71
C HIS A 90 -16.10 2.44 0.31
N PRO A 91 -15.58 1.75 -0.72
CA PRO A 91 -16.13 0.50 -1.23
C PRO A 91 -15.65 -0.70 -0.40
N PHE A 92 -15.89 -0.68 0.90
CA PHE A 92 -15.52 -1.78 1.80
C PHE A 92 -16.14 -3.09 1.31
N ASP A 93 -15.34 -4.15 1.28
CA ASP A 93 -15.72 -5.51 0.88
C ASP A 93 -16.36 -5.63 -0.52
N LYS A 94 -16.09 -4.65 -1.40
CA LYS A 94 -16.56 -4.70 -2.78
C LYS A 94 -15.51 -5.33 -3.69
N PRO A 95 -15.95 -6.13 -4.69
CA PRO A 95 -15.04 -6.68 -5.67
C PRO A 95 -14.41 -5.59 -6.56
N HIS A 96 -13.30 -5.92 -7.21
CA HIS A 96 -12.65 -5.07 -8.19
C HIS A 96 -13.63 -4.63 -9.28
N GLY A 97 -13.66 -3.32 -9.58
CA GLY A 97 -14.62 -2.69 -10.48
C GLY A 97 -15.87 -2.12 -9.80
N GLU A 98 -16.12 -2.43 -8.53
CA GLU A 98 -17.25 -1.92 -7.76
C GLU A 98 -16.84 -0.81 -6.78
N GLY A 99 -16.71 0.41 -7.30
CA GLY A 99 -16.34 1.61 -6.50
C GLY A 99 -14.85 1.79 -6.29
N TRP A 100 -14.03 0.84 -6.67
CA TRP A 100 -12.59 0.93 -6.80
C TRP A 100 -12.11 0.07 -7.98
N LEU A 101 -10.99 0.44 -8.60
CA LEU A 101 -10.44 -0.26 -9.76
C LEU A 101 -8.95 0.01 -9.89
N ILE A 102 -8.18 -1.01 -10.24
CA ILE A 102 -6.78 -0.89 -10.62
C ILE A 102 -6.64 -1.12 -12.12
N ARG A 103 -5.94 -0.20 -12.81
CA ARG A 103 -5.42 -0.41 -14.16
C ARG A 103 -3.92 -0.63 -14.09
N GLU A 104 -3.45 -1.63 -14.81
CA GLU A 104 -2.03 -1.93 -14.98
C GLU A 104 -1.63 -1.72 -16.43
N TYR A 105 -0.50 -1.07 -16.63
CA TYR A 105 0.08 -0.83 -17.96
C TYR A 105 1.47 -1.46 -18.01
N ALA A 106 1.69 -2.32 -19.00
CA ALA A 106 2.98 -3.00 -19.20
C ALA A 106 4.06 -2.05 -19.76
N THR A 107 3.67 -0.94 -20.37
CA THR A 107 4.59 0.09 -20.90
C THR A 107 4.06 1.48 -20.57
N LEU A 108 4.95 2.48 -20.66
CA LEU A 108 4.58 3.90 -20.50
C LEU A 108 4.17 4.54 -21.85
N GLU A 109 4.36 3.81 -22.95
CA GLU A 109 4.14 4.35 -24.29
C GLU A 109 2.64 4.62 -24.52
N GLY A 110 2.36 5.82 -25.06
CA GLY A 110 0.99 6.22 -25.38
C GLY A 110 0.11 6.58 -24.18
N LEU A 111 0.61 6.54 -22.95
CA LEU A 111 -0.16 6.97 -21.79
C LEU A 111 -0.29 8.51 -21.79
N GLU A 112 -1.51 8.98 -21.62
CA GLU A 112 -1.86 10.38 -21.57
C GLU A 112 -2.50 10.74 -20.22
N LEU A 113 -2.29 12.00 -19.80
CA LEU A 113 -2.86 12.52 -18.56
C LEU A 113 -4.38 12.51 -18.62
N LEU A 114 -5.01 11.91 -17.62
CA LEU A 114 -6.45 11.97 -17.44
C LEU A 114 -6.91 13.39 -17.07
N PRO A 115 -8.15 13.78 -17.43
CA PRO A 115 -8.70 15.06 -17.01
C PRO A 115 -8.78 15.11 -15.47
N ALA A 116 -8.55 16.31 -14.94
CA ALA A 116 -8.72 16.54 -13.51
C ALA A 116 -10.17 16.25 -13.08
N THR A 117 -10.31 15.57 -11.94
CA THR A 117 -11.61 15.30 -11.34
C THR A 117 -11.94 16.36 -10.30
N ASP A 118 -13.22 16.74 -10.21
CA ASP A 118 -13.69 17.63 -9.14
C ASP A 118 -13.77 16.85 -7.82
N THR A 119 -12.74 17.01 -6.99
CA THR A 119 -12.62 16.33 -5.69
C THR A 119 -12.10 17.30 -4.64
N PRO A 120 -12.41 17.07 -3.34
CA PRO A 120 -11.86 17.88 -2.24
C PRO A 120 -10.39 17.56 -1.94
N TYR A 121 -9.79 16.60 -2.64
CA TYR A 121 -8.46 16.10 -2.41
C TYR A 121 -7.40 16.92 -3.17
N ARG A 122 -6.14 16.79 -2.74
CA ARG A 122 -5.01 17.56 -3.29
C ARG A 122 -4.02 16.64 -3.97
N ALA A 123 -3.60 17.00 -5.18
CA ALA A 123 -2.58 16.26 -5.89
C ALA A 123 -1.19 16.49 -5.30
N PHE A 124 -0.47 15.41 -5.00
CA PHE A 124 0.91 15.42 -4.55
C PHE A 124 1.71 14.33 -5.24
N GLN A 125 2.91 14.69 -5.67
CA GLN A 125 3.87 13.70 -6.12
C GLN A 125 4.35 12.85 -4.96
N VAL A 126 4.58 11.57 -5.26
CA VAL A 126 5.15 10.57 -4.35
C VAL A 126 6.61 10.30 -4.76
N ARG A 127 7.50 10.24 -3.76
CA ARG A 127 8.84 9.68 -3.89
C ARG A 127 8.91 8.43 -3.04
N TRP A 128 9.56 7.40 -3.54
CA TRP A 128 9.70 6.14 -2.82
C TRP A 128 11.05 6.04 -2.12
N LEU A 129 11.02 5.62 -0.86
CA LEU A 129 12.19 5.38 -0.02
C LEU A 129 12.29 3.89 0.27
N GLY A 130 13.44 3.28 -0.03
CA GLY A 130 13.70 1.89 0.29
C GLY A 130 13.98 1.69 1.77
N VAL A 131 13.33 0.69 2.39
CA VAL A 131 13.61 0.21 3.74
C VAL A 131 13.83 -1.30 3.70
N ASN A 132 14.60 -1.84 4.66
CA ASN A 132 14.92 -3.28 4.72
C ASN A 132 14.47 -3.91 6.05
N ASP A 133 13.71 -3.16 6.86
CA ASP A 133 13.41 -3.49 8.24
C ASP A 133 11.89 -3.43 8.55
N ASP A 134 11.05 -3.61 7.53
CA ASP A 134 9.60 -3.66 7.72
C ASP A 134 9.22 -4.98 8.41
N ALA A 135 8.64 -4.90 9.58
CA ALA A 135 8.27 -6.03 10.41
C ALA A 135 6.79 -6.36 10.30
N PRO A 136 6.40 -7.63 10.50
CA PRO A 136 5.00 -8.00 10.60
C PRO A 136 4.36 -7.39 11.85
N GLY A 137 3.03 -7.24 11.83
CA GLY A 137 2.23 -6.99 13.03
C GLY A 137 2.35 -8.14 14.04
N TRP A 138 1.81 -7.94 15.25
CA TRP A 138 1.86 -8.99 16.29
C TRP A 138 1.14 -10.26 15.84
N GLU A 139 -0.05 -10.12 15.29
CA GLU A 139 -0.86 -11.25 14.83
C GLU A 139 -0.24 -11.94 13.61
N ASP A 140 0.20 -11.14 12.61
CA ASP A 140 0.90 -11.67 11.44
C ASP A 140 2.19 -12.42 11.82
N ALA A 141 2.87 -12.00 12.89
CA ALA A 141 4.10 -12.65 13.32
C ALA A 141 3.84 -14.06 13.90
N TRP A 142 2.67 -14.31 14.51
CA TRP A 142 2.25 -15.65 14.94
C TRP A 142 2.09 -16.64 13.79
N ASP A 143 1.67 -16.14 12.61
CA ASP A 143 1.56 -16.98 11.40
C ASP A 143 2.93 -17.34 10.80
N ILE A 144 3.99 -16.61 11.20
CA ILE A 144 5.35 -16.78 10.65
C ILE A 144 6.24 -17.59 11.58
N ILE A 145 6.14 -17.35 12.89
CA ILE A 145 6.95 -18.01 13.94
C ILE A 145 6.13 -18.21 15.22
N ASP A 146 6.54 -19.18 16.04
CA ASP A 146 5.94 -19.37 17.38
C ASP A 146 6.44 -18.27 18.33
N LEU A 147 5.54 -17.39 18.76
CA LEU A 147 5.82 -16.30 19.70
C LEU A 147 5.52 -16.65 21.16
N SER A 148 5.21 -17.91 21.50
CA SER A 148 4.83 -18.30 22.89
C SER A 148 5.84 -17.84 23.93
N ASP A 149 7.14 -18.07 23.70
CA ASP A 149 8.20 -17.65 24.63
C ASP A 149 8.32 -16.10 24.73
N VAL A 150 7.93 -15.35 23.69
CA VAL A 150 7.91 -13.87 23.71
C VAL A 150 6.66 -13.37 24.42
N ASN A 151 5.51 -13.99 24.19
CA ASN A 151 4.24 -13.66 24.84
C ASN A 151 4.29 -13.88 26.36
N ASP A 152 5.00 -14.90 26.82
CA ASP A 152 5.14 -15.23 28.24
C ASP A 152 6.25 -14.42 28.96
N ASP A 153 7.02 -13.61 28.20
CA ASP A 153 8.10 -12.76 28.67
C ASP A 153 7.79 -11.28 28.37
N GLN A 154 7.35 -10.53 29.40
CA GLN A 154 6.94 -9.12 29.23
C GLN A 154 8.04 -8.24 28.62
N GLU A 155 9.31 -8.42 29.04
CA GLU A 155 10.42 -7.64 28.48
C GLU A 155 10.63 -7.95 26.98
N ALA A 156 10.47 -9.21 26.58
CA ALA A 156 10.57 -9.60 25.18
C ALA A 156 9.38 -9.08 24.36
N SER A 157 8.17 -9.10 24.92
CA SER A 157 6.98 -8.52 24.30
C SER A 157 7.13 -7.00 24.11
N ASP A 158 7.62 -6.27 25.09
CA ASP A 158 7.89 -4.83 24.97
C ASP A 158 8.92 -4.58 23.86
N ARG A 159 9.99 -5.38 23.78
CA ARG A 159 11.00 -5.30 22.72
C ARG A 159 10.44 -5.62 21.34
N PHE A 160 9.48 -6.53 21.21
CA PHE A 160 8.80 -6.75 19.93
C PHE A 160 8.11 -5.47 19.46
N HIS A 161 7.49 -4.71 20.34
CA HIS A 161 6.80 -3.47 19.97
C HIS A 161 7.76 -2.31 19.71
N ASP A 162 8.89 -2.24 20.40
CA ASP A 162 9.83 -1.12 20.35
C ASP A 162 10.93 -1.28 19.29
N ASP A 163 11.49 -2.50 19.14
CA ASP A 163 12.64 -2.75 18.26
C ASP A 163 12.26 -3.02 16.80
N PHE A 164 11.00 -3.44 16.53
CA PHE A 164 10.55 -3.85 15.21
C PHE A 164 9.69 -2.77 14.56
N LYS A 165 10.21 -2.17 13.49
CA LYS A 165 9.52 -1.08 12.79
C LYS A 165 8.42 -1.60 11.89
N ARG A 166 7.29 -0.90 11.93
CA ARG A 166 6.15 -1.09 11.06
C ARG A 166 5.79 0.24 10.40
N TYR A 167 5.75 0.26 9.08
CA TYR A 167 5.51 1.47 8.31
C TYR A 167 4.02 1.62 8.01
N ARG A 168 3.38 2.58 8.66
CA ARG A 168 1.93 2.78 8.64
C ARG A 168 1.41 3.49 7.39
N GLY A 169 2.18 4.38 6.79
CA GLY A 169 1.77 5.16 5.62
C GLY A 169 1.56 4.31 4.38
N THR A 170 1.47 4.97 3.23
CA THR A 170 1.44 4.29 1.93
C THR A 170 2.77 3.60 1.67
N LYS A 171 2.74 2.33 1.31
CA LYS A 171 3.94 1.54 0.97
C LYS A 171 3.63 0.42 -0.01
N VAL A 172 4.66 -0.03 -0.72
CA VAL A 172 4.64 -1.17 -1.65
C VAL A 172 5.60 -2.23 -1.16
N GLY A 173 5.17 -3.50 -1.09
CA GLY A 173 5.93 -4.60 -0.50
C GLY A 173 5.94 -4.56 1.03
N GLY A 174 6.81 -5.36 1.66
CA GLY A 174 6.87 -5.54 3.11
C GLY A 174 5.70 -6.37 3.65
N TYR A 175 5.21 -5.97 4.82
CA TYR A 175 4.03 -6.54 5.48
C TYR A 175 2.88 -5.53 5.52
N PRO A 176 1.61 -5.93 5.52
CA PRO A 176 0.53 -5.01 5.82
C PRO A 176 0.71 -4.43 7.23
N MET A 177 0.48 -3.14 7.40
CA MET A 177 0.47 -2.53 8.74
C MET A 177 -0.94 -2.58 9.30
N GLU A 178 -1.26 -3.63 10.02
CA GLU A 178 -2.59 -3.85 10.58
C GLU A 178 -2.97 -2.81 11.64
N ILE A 179 -4.22 -2.36 11.58
CA ILE A 179 -4.89 -1.57 12.63
C ILE A 179 -5.78 -2.51 13.46
N GLN A 180 -6.43 -3.43 12.78
CA GLN A 180 -7.25 -4.50 13.32
C GLN A 180 -6.66 -5.82 12.83
N HIS A 181 -7.13 -6.94 13.36
CA HIS A 181 -6.68 -8.25 12.90
C HIS A 181 -7.22 -8.60 11.50
N GLY A 182 -6.43 -9.32 10.70
CA GLY A 182 -6.90 -9.98 9.48
C GLY A 182 -6.68 -9.20 8.17
N ALA A 183 -5.70 -8.29 8.09
CA ALA A 183 -5.29 -7.73 6.79
C ALA A 183 -4.68 -8.79 5.87
N GLY A 184 -3.98 -9.80 6.46
CA GLY A 184 -3.38 -10.95 5.77
C GLY A 184 -2.09 -10.61 5.02
N ILE A 185 -1.11 -11.51 5.13
CA ILE A 185 0.22 -11.34 4.50
C ILE A 185 0.35 -12.02 3.14
N GLU A 186 -0.58 -12.93 2.82
CA GLU A 186 -0.59 -13.61 1.54
C GLU A 186 -1.01 -12.67 0.43
N ASP A 187 -0.32 -12.76 -0.70
CA ASP A 187 -0.60 -11.97 -1.89
C ASP A 187 -0.60 -10.43 -1.68
N PHE A 188 -0.17 -9.95 -0.51
CA PHE A 188 -0.07 -8.52 -0.23
C PHE A 188 0.89 -7.84 -1.20
N VAL A 189 0.43 -6.75 -1.83
CA VAL A 189 1.23 -5.97 -2.79
C VAL A 189 1.54 -4.58 -2.25
N PHE A 190 0.51 -3.84 -1.83
CA PHE A 190 0.69 -2.49 -1.31
C PHE A 190 -0.46 -2.08 -0.40
N GLN A 191 -0.20 -1.05 0.38
CA GLN A 191 -1.22 -0.36 1.17
C GLN A 191 -1.24 1.14 0.87
N VAL A 192 -2.40 1.74 1.02
CA VAL A 192 -2.59 3.19 0.96
C VAL A 192 -3.06 3.66 2.32
N GLY A 193 -2.24 4.43 3.01
CA GLY A 193 -2.60 5.05 4.28
C GLY A 193 -3.48 6.29 4.08
N SER A 194 -4.16 6.71 5.14
CA SER A 194 -4.71 8.06 5.22
C SER A 194 -3.57 9.08 5.15
N GLU A 195 -3.74 10.15 4.34
CA GLU A 195 -2.68 11.14 4.06
C GLU A 195 -3.23 12.55 4.17
N GLU A 196 -2.85 13.24 5.24
CA GLU A 196 -3.34 14.59 5.57
C GLU A 196 -3.01 15.63 4.47
N LYS A 197 -1.83 15.56 3.87
CA LYS A 197 -1.44 16.50 2.80
C LYS A 197 -2.35 16.41 1.59
N VAL A 198 -2.75 15.19 1.24
CA VAL A 198 -3.69 14.89 0.14
C VAL A 198 -5.11 15.24 0.55
N ASN A 199 -5.41 15.38 1.84
CA ASN A 199 -6.74 15.41 2.42
C ASN A 199 -7.50 14.10 2.22
N TRP A 200 -6.80 12.97 2.05
CA TRP A 200 -7.36 11.65 1.92
C TRP A 200 -7.43 10.93 3.26
N MET A 201 -8.59 10.37 3.57
CA MET A 201 -8.80 9.62 4.80
C MET A 201 -9.65 8.38 4.52
N TRP A 202 -9.16 7.22 4.94
CA TRP A 202 -9.94 6.00 5.02
C TRP A 202 -10.74 6.03 6.33
N ALA A 203 -12.06 6.28 6.26
CA ALA A 203 -12.93 6.36 7.43
C ALA A 203 -12.27 7.11 8.61
N ASP A 204 -11.98 6.45 9.73
CA ASP A 204 -11.26 7.01 10.86
C ASP A 204 -9.78 6.66 10.79
N ASN A 205 -9.01 7.46 10.04
CA ASN A 205 -7.55 7.37 9.93
C ASN A 205 -7.03 5.96 9.57
N GLY A 206 -7.73 5.28 8.68
CA GLY A 206 -7.49 3.90 8.30
C GLY A 206 -6.42 3.69 7.24
N ILE A 207 -6.33 2.44 6.81
CA ILE A 207 -5.43 1.94 5.76
C ILE A 207 -6.21 1.00 4.84
N GLY A 208 -6.10 1.22 3.52
CA GLY A 208 -6.57 0.29 2.51
C GLY A 208 -5.45 -0.66 2.10
N TYR A 209 -5.71 -1.95 2.06
CA TYR A 209 -4.77 -3.01 1.70
C TYR A 209 -5.17 -3.63 0.37
N PHE A 210 -4.19 -3.83 -0.51
CA PHE A 210 -4.39 -4.34 -1.86
C PHE A 210 -3.54 -5.60 -2.05
N HIS A 211 -4.21 -6.68 -2.43
CA HIS A 211 -3.61 -8.00 -2.67
C HIS A 211 -3.83 -8.40 -4.12
N LYS A 212 -2.90 -9.14 -4.69
CA LYS A 212 -3.01 -9.66 -6.06
C LYS A 212 -2.68 -11.14 -6.08
N SER A 213 -3.68 -11.97 -6.35
CA SER A 213 -3.49 -13.42 -6.41
C SER A 213 -2.54 -13.83 -7.53
N PRO A 214 -2.00 -15.07 -7.52
CA PRO A 214 -1.19 -15.60 -8.61
C PRO A 214 -1.89 -15.58 -9.98
N GLU A 215 -3.22 -15.62 -10.00
CA GLU A 215 -4.06 -15.53 -11.20
C GLU A 215 -4.25 -14.10 -11.68
N GLY A 216 -3.69 -13.10 -10.95
CA GLY A 216 -3.76 -11.69 -11.29
C GLY A 216 -5.04 -10.97 -10.81
N LEU A 217 -5.81 -11.60 -9.92
CA LEU A 217 -7.02 -11.00 -9.38
C LEU A 217 -6.69 -10.07 -8.20
N TRP A 218 -7.14 -8.82 -8.29
CA TRP A 218 -7.01 -7.85 -7.23
C TRP A 218 -8.13 -7.97 -6.20
N THR A 219 -7.77 -7.92 -4.92
CA THR A 219 -8.69 -7.79 -3.79
C THR A 219 -8.31 -6.58 -2.94
N PHE A 220 -9.29 -6.04 -2.24
CA PHE A 220 -9.15 -4.87 -1.40
C PHE A 220 -9.85 -5.11 -0.07
N SER A 221 -9.18 -4.72 1.00
CA SER A 221 -9.75 -4.60 2.33
C SER A 221 -9.33 -3.27 2.97
N CYS A 222 -10.01 -2.85 4.02
CA CYS A 222 -9.68 -1.62 4.71
C CYS A 222 -9.90 -1.79 6.22
N GLN A 223 -8.97 -1.26 7.00
CA GLN A 223 -9.09 -1.19 8.46
C GLN A 223 -8.97 0.26 8.93
N PHE A 224 -9.66 0.59 10.02
CA PHE A 224 -9.66 1.94 10.61
C PHE A 224 -9.88 1.84 12.13
N TYR A 225 -9.64 2.90 12.88
CA TYR A 225 -9.77 2.96 14.35
C TYR A 225 -11.20 3.05 14.83
#